data_ea7d9f9665336f8079c4d643d075b560
#
_entry.id   ea7d9f9665336f8079c4d643d075b560
#
_cell.length_a   1.000
_cell.length_b   1.000
_cell.length_c   1.000
_cell.angle_alpha   90.00
_cell.angle_beta   90.00
_cell.angle_gamma   90.00
#
_symmetry.space_group_name_H-M   'P 1'
#
loop_
_entity.id
_entity.type
_entity.pdbx_description
1 polymer ?
#
loop_
_entity_poly.entity_id
_entity_poly.type
_entity_poly.pdbx_seq_one_letter_code
_entity_poly.pdbx_strand_id
1 'polypeptide(L)'
;MVINLNVYLKRILLYTVFVRYFGNVFINLIVFNLVGFNLAWFGLVYWGNNFIPFSLLLLISHLFFIAKSRNELLLIMVITFIGIFVDSLLVQFNVFIFVNGGHIPFWLMMLWACFATTICHSLRFLSGRKALQLFVGAIFAPLSYIAGYKFQAVDFGQSMISTYLLLSVIWAVLFVLFFYLKDKLVEAEVSYV
;
A
#
# COMPACT_ATOMS: atom_id res chain seq x y z
N MET A 1 51.75 15.53 14.71
CA MET A 1 50.72 14.57 14.24
C MET A 1 50.05 15.20 13.03
N VAL A 2 50.54 14.93 11.83
CA VAL A 2 50.02 15.51 10.57
C VAL A 2 48.88 14.61 10.14
N ILE A 3 47.64 15.06 10.36
CA ILE A 3 46.43 14.37 9.84
C ILE A 3 46.51 14.46 8.32
N ASN A 4 46.64 13.29 7.67
CA ASN A 4 46.78 13.21 6.21
C ASN A 4 45.47 13.66 5.55
N LEU A 5 45.39 14.95 5.21
CA LEU A 5 44.21 15.64 4.65
C LEU A 5 43.63 14.86 3.44
N ASN A 6 44.50 14.22 2.65
CA ASN A 6 44.12 13.40 1.51
C ASN A 6 43.28 12.15 1.89
N VAL A 7 43.57 11.53 3.03
CA VAL A 7 42.84 10.37 3.53
C VAL A 7 41.45 10.83 4.03
N TYR A 8 41.38 11.98 4.66
CA TYR A 8 40.12 12.56 5.16
C TYR A 8 39.19 12.96 4.02
N LEU A 9 39.75 13.65 3.01
CA LEU A 9 38.99 14.03 1.79
C LEU A 9 38.50 12.81 1.00
N LYS A 10 39.31 11.76 0.84
CA LYS A 10 38.88 10.50 0.22
C LYS A 10 37.72 9.84 0.97
N ARG A 11 37.73 9.82 2.31
CA ARG A 11 36.67 9.26 3.12
C ARG A 11 35.35 10.05 2.97
N ILE A 12 35.42 11.38 2.99
CA ILE A 12 34.28 12.26 2.76
C ILE A 12 33.70 12.03 1.35
N LEU A 13 34.56 11.97 0.33
CA LEU A 13 34.14 11.76 -1.05
C LEU A 13 33.44 10.39 -1.24
N LEU A 14 34.04 9.33 -0.70
CA LEU A 14 33.46 7.98 -0.71
C LEU A 14 32.12 7.93 0.03
N TYR A 15 32.03 8.58 1.19
CA TYR A 15 30.79 8.66 1.95
C TYR A 15 29.70 9.42 1.19
N THR A 16 30.05 10.55 0.56
CA THR A 16 29.09 11.36 -0.23
C THR A 16 28.58 10.59 -1.47
N VAL A 17 29.49 9.90 -2.18
CA VAL A 17 29.13 9.07 -3.33
C VAL A 17 28.26 7.90 -2.90
N PHE A 18 28.61 7.23 -1.81
CA PHE A 18 27.84 6.13 -1.23
C PHE A 18 26.44 6.56 -0.84
N VAL A 19 26.29 7.66 -0.05
CA VAL A 19 24.99 8.20 0.37
C VAL A 19 24.14 8.61 -0.83
N ARG A 20 24.74 9.23 -1.85
CA ARG A 20 24.03 9.64 -3.07
C ARG A 20 23.57 8.44 -3.90
N TYR A 21 24.39 7.41 -4.03
CA TYR A 21 24.04 6.20 -4.76
C TYR A 21 22.90 5.44 -4.07
N PHE A 22 23.03 5.16 -2.76
CA PHE A 22 21.99 4.48 -1.99
C PHE A 22 20.70 5.29 -1.88
N GLY A 23 20.79 6.62 -1.74
CA GLY A 23 19.65 7.51 -1.78
C GLY A 23 18.88 7.42 -3.09
N ASN A 24 19.57 7.42 -4.23
CA ASN A 24 18.93 7.29 -5.54
C ASN A 24 18.27 5.92 -5.74
N VAL A 25 18.93 4.83 -5.32
CA VAL A 25 18.34 3.48 -5.41
C VAL A 25 17.08 3.39 -4.55
N PHE A 26 17.12 3.91 -3.34
CA PHE A 26 15.96 3.90 -2.43
C PHE A 26 14.78 4.70 -2.97
N ILE A 27 15.04 5.91 -3.50
CA ILE A 27 14.00 6.73 -4.14
C ILE A 27 13.40 6.01 -5.34
N ASN A 28 14.22 5.36 -6.17
CA ASN A 28 13.74 4.61 -7.33
C ASN A 28 12.82 3.45 -6.92
N LEU A 29 13.10 2.75 -5.83
CA LEU A 29 12.24 1.67 -5.32
C LEU A 29 10.90 2.20 -4.80
N ILE A 30 10.88 3.33 -4.11
CA ILE A 30 9.64 3.99 -3.66
C ILE A 30 8.80 4.43 -4.85
N VAL A 31 9.44 5.07 -5.85
CA VAL A 31 8.75 5.52 -7.07
C VAL A 31 8.20 4.32 -7.84
N PHE A 32 8.97 3.24 -7.97
CA PHE A 32 8.51 2.02 -8.64
C PHE A 32 7.28 1.42 -7.93
N ASN A 33 7.30 1.32 -6.60
CA ASN A 33 6.15 0.83 -5.83
C ASN A 33 4.93 1.75 -5.97
N LEU A 34 5.13 3.07 -5.89
CA LEU A 34 4.06 4.05 -6.05
C LEU A 34 3.42 3.98 -7.44
N VAL A 35 4.24 4.00 -8.49
CA VAL A 35 3.76 3.93 -9.88
C VAL A 35 3.12 2.58 -10.15
N GLY A 36 3.75 1.48 -9.72
CA GLY A 36 3.22 0.13 -9.88
C GLY A 36 1.85 -0.04 -9.23
N PHE A 37 1.67 0.46 -8.00
CA PHE A 37 0.37 0.44 -7.33
C PHE A 37 -0.69 1.26 -8.08
N ASN A 38 -0.35 2.48 -8.52
CA ASN A 38 -1.31 3.31 -9.27
C ASN A 38 -1.71 2.68 -10.60
N LEU A 39 -0.79 2.05 -11.33
CA LEU A 39 -1.09 1.29 -12.54
C LEU A 39 -1.99 0.09 -12.25
N ALA A 40 -1.70 -0.68 -11.18
CA ALA A 40 -2.53 -1.79 -10.75
C ALA A 40 -3.93 -1.32 -10.36
N TRP A 41 -4.04 -0.23 -9.57
CA TRP A 41 -5.31 0.36 -9.16
C TRP A 41 -6.15 0.76 -10.36
N PHE A 42 -5.60 1.58 -11.26
CA PHE A 42 -6.32 2.06 -12.44
C PHE A 42 -6.74 0.91 -13.35
N GLY A 43 -5.81 -0.02 -13.61
CA GLY A 43 -6.07 -1.17 -14.48
C GLY A 43 -7.11 -2.12 -13.94
N LEU A 44 -7.05 -2.45 -12.64
CA LEU A 44 -8.02 -3.33 -11.99
C LEU A 44 -9.40 -2.69 -11.86
N VAL A 45 -9.47 -1.39 -11.56
CA VAL A 45 -10.75 -0.67 -11.47
C VAL A 45 -11.40 -0.51 -12.85
N TYR A 46 -10.62 -0.25 -13.91
CA TYR A 46 -11.15 0.03 -15.24
C TYR A 46 -11.42 -1.23 -16.07
N TRP A 47 -10.50 -2.23 -16.06
CA TRP A 47 -10.62 -3.47 -16.83
C TRP A 47 -11.03 -4.69 -16.00
N GLY A 48 -11.18 -4.53 -14.69
CA GLY A 48 -11.62 -5.60 -13.79
C GLY A 48 -10.69 -6.82 -13.82
N ASN A 49 -11.30 -8.00 -13.88
CA ASN A 49 -10.57 -9.28 -13.88
C ASN A 49 -9.61 -9.46 -15.06
N ASN A 50 -9.82 -8.77 -16.18
CA ASN A 50 -8.93 -8.84 -17.34
C ASN A 50 -7.53 -8.26 -17.06
N PHE A 51 -7.41 -7.38 -16.07
CA PHE A 51 -6.12 -6.78 -15.69
C PHE A 51 -5.35 -7.56 -14.62
N ILE A 52 -5.95 -8.62 -14.04
CA ILE A 52 -5.31 -9.45 -13.00
C ILE A 52 -3.94 -9.99 -13.44
N PRO A 53 -3.74 -10.55 -14.68
CA PRO A 53 -2.44 -11.07 -15.06
C PRO A 53 -1.33 -10.02 -15.01
N PHE A 54 -1.62 -8.77 -15.42
CA PHE A 54 -0.65 -7.69 -15.38
C PHE A 54 -0.36 -7.22 -13.93
N SER A 55 -1.39 -7.06 -13.10
CA SER A 55 -1.22 -6.68 -11.69
C SER A 55 -0.51 -7.79 -10.90
N LEU A 56 -0.73 -9.06 -11.23
CA LEU A 56 0.01 -10.18 -10.66
C LEU A 56 1.50 -10.11 -11.02
N LEU A 57 1.83 -9.77 -12.27
CA LEU A 57 3.22 -9.55 -12.69
C LEU A 57 3.88 -8.41 -11.90
N LEU A 58 3.17 -7.30 -11.68
CA LEU A 58 3.65 -6.20 -10.84
C LEU A 58 3.89 -6.64 -9.39
N LEU A 59 2.95 -7.40 -8.81
CA LEU A 59 3.07 -7.95 -7.46
C LEU A 59 4.26 -8.91 -7.34
N ILE A 60 4.40 -9.85 -8.27
CA ILE A 60 5.53 -10.79 -8.31
C ILE A 60 6.84 -10.02 -8.42
N SER A 61 6.93 -9.04 -9.32
CA SER A 61 8.12 -8.19 -9.47
C SER A 61 8.44 -7.46 -8.16
N HIS A 62 7.43 -6.94 -7.46
CA HIS A 62 7.62 -6.33 -6.16
C HIS A 62 8.21 -7.32 -5.13
N LEU A 63 7.63 -8.53 -5.05
CA LEU A 63 8.08 -9.55 -4.09
C LEU A 63 9.51 -10.02 -4.35
N PHE A 64 9.94 -10.11 -5.62
CA PHE A 64 11.30 -10.54 -5.96
C PHE A 64 12.34 -9.45 -5.81
N PHE A 65 12.02 -8.21 -6.20
CA PHE A 65 13.03 -7.14 -6.31
C PHE A 65 13.01 -6.15 -5.15
N ILE A 66 11.88 -6.04 -4.43
CA ILE A 66 11.68 -4.97 -3.44
C ILE A 66 11.43 -5.51 -2.04
N ALA A 67 10.60 -6.54 -1.88
CA ALA A 67 10.31 -7.13 -0.58
C ALA A 67 11.58 -7.73 0.04
N LYS A 68 11.85 -7.38 1.31
CA LYS A 68 13.14 -7.66 1.95
C LYS A 68 13.11 -8.80 2.96
N SER A 69 11.92 -9.14 3.48
CA SER A 69 11.82 -10.11 4.56
C SER A 69 10.56 -10.99 4.45
N ARG A 70 10.62 -12.15 5.13
CA ARG A 70 9.45 -13.03 5.26
C ARG A 70 8.33 -12.35 6.04
N ASN A 71 8.67 -11.48 6.97
CA ASN A 71 7.69 -10.75 7.78
C ASN A 71 6.95 -9.69 6.96
N GLU A 72 7.59 -9.11 5.96
CA GLU A 72 6.90 -8.25 4.99
C GLU A 72 5.89 -9.04 4.16
N LEU A 73 6.25 -10.25 3.71
CA LEU A 73 5.31 -11.13 3.01
C LEU A 73 4.11 -11.51 3.90
N LEU A 74 4.36 -11.83 5.17
CA LEU A 74 3.31 -12.10 6.15
C LEU A 74 2.39 -10.88 6.33
N LEU A 75 2.95 -9.68 6.43
CA LEU A 75 2.20 -8.43 6.53
C LEU A 75 1.30 -8.22 5.30
N ILE A 76 1.84 -8.43 4.09
CA ILE A 76 1.07 -8.34 2.84
C ILE A 76 -0.13 -9.31 2.88
N MET A 77 0.08 -10.56 3.26
CA MET A 77 -1.00 -11.54 3.38
C MET A 77 -2.05 -11.10 4.40
N VAL A 78 -1.63 -10.69 5.61
CA VAL A 78 -2.55 -10.29 6.68
C VAL A 78 -3.39 -9.09 6.27
N ILE A 79 -2.78 -8.05 5.69
CA ILE A 79 -3.50 -6.86 5.22
C ILE A 79 -4.48 -7.23 4.11
N THR A 80 -4.06 -8.08 3.16
CA THR A 80 -4.92 -8.56 2.07
C THR A 80 -6.15 -9.28 2.63
N PHE A 81 -5.98 -10.19 3.59
CA PHE A 81 -7.11 -10.90 4.21
C PHE A 81 -8.03 -9.96 4.99
N ILE A 82 -7.48 -9.01 5.75
CA ILE A 82 -8.30 -8.00 6.46
C ILE A 82 -9.12 -7.18 5.47
N GLY A 83 -8.51 -6.73 4.39
CA GLY A 83 -9.18 -5.94 3.37
C GLY A 83 -10.30 -6.72 2.65
N ILE A 84 -10.02 -7.96 2.23
CA ILE A 84 -11.02 -8.87 1.66
C ILE A 84 -12.19 -9.07 2.63
N PHE A 85 -11.90 -9.28 3.90
CA PHE A 85 -12.91 -9.46 4.93
C PHE A 85 -13.79 -8.22 5.11
N VAL A 86 -13.17 -7.04 5.22
CA VAL A 86 -13.90 -5.77 5.39
C VAL A 86 -14.78 -5.47 4.18
N ASP A 87 -14.25 -5.60 2.95
CA ASP A 87 -15.05 -5.35 1.75
C ASP A 87 -16.16 -6.40 1.57
N SER A 88 -15.93 -7.66 1.99
CA SER A 88 -16.98 -8.68 2.00
C SER A 88 -18.12 -8.33 2.96
N LEU A 89 -17.81 -7.76 4.13
CA LEU A 89 -18.84 -7.25 5.04
C LEU A 89 -19.60 -6.08 4.41
N LEU A 90 -18.92 -5.15 3.74
CA LEU A 90 -19.55 -4.03 3.05
C LEU A 90 -20.52 -4.49 1.94
N VAL A 91 -20.19 -5.58 1.23
CA VAL A 91 -21.11 -6.23 0.28
C VAL A 91 -22.30 -6.86 1.01
N GLN A 92 -22.05 -7.60 2.09
CA GLN A 92 -23.13 -8.27 2.85
C GLN A 92 -24.12 -7.27 3.46
N PHE A 93 -23.65 -6.09 3.87
CA PHE A 93 -24.52 -5.00 4.37
C PHE A 93 -25.09 -4.10 3.27
N ASN A 94 -24.96 -4.50 1.99
CA ASN A 94 -25.44 -3.72 0.84
C ASN A 94 -24.86 -2.28 0.78
N VAL A 95 -23.65 -2.06 1.31
CA VAL A 95 -22.92 -0.81 1.12
C VAL A 95 -22.31 -0.79 -0.27
N PHE A 96 -21.69 -1.92 -0.69
CA PHE A 96 -21.17 -2.15 -2.02
C PHE A 96 -22.04 -3.13 -2.80
N ILE A 97 -22.27 -2.81 -4.08
CA ILE A 97 -23.01 -3.65 -5.02
C ILE A 97 -22.12 -3.86 -6.24
N PHE A 98 -21.80 -5.11 -6.57
CA PHE A 98 -21.05 -5.48 -7.76
C PHE A 98 -21.95 -6.17 -8.78
N VAL A 99 -21.67 -5.98 -10.07
CA VAL A 99 -22.50 -6.49 -11.19
C VAL A 99 -22.71 -8.00 -11.12
N ASN A 100 -21.73 -8.75 -10.62
CA ASN A 100 -21.82 -10.22 -10.54
C ASN A 100 -22.48 -10.74 -9.23
N GLY A 101 -22.97 -9.85 -8.38
CA GLY A 101 -23.78 -10.15 -7.19
C GLY A 101 -23.10 -10.96 -6.08
N GLY A 102 -23.40 -10.60 -4.82
CA GLY A 102 -23.17 -11.44 -3.63
C GLY A 102 -21.73 -11.57 -3.09
N HIS A 103 -20.71 -11.35 -3.90
CA HIS A 103 -19.31 -11.50 -3.48
C HIS A 103 -18.42 -10.38 -4.01
N ILE A 104 -17.32 -10.10 -3.31
CA ILE A 104 -16.31 -9.20 -3.84
C ILE A 104 -15.64 -9.81 -5.07
N PRO A 105 -15.39 -9.02 -6.13
CA PRO A 105 -14.75 -9.53 -7.35
C PRO A 105 -13.26 -9.83 -7.14
N PHE A 106 -12.70 -10.76 -7.94
CA PHE A 106 -11.29 -11.15 -7.83
C PHE A 106 -10.32 -9.98 -8.07
N TRP A 107 -10.67 -9.04 -8.96
CA TRP A 107 -9.86 -7.85 -9.19
C TRP A 107 -9.69 -7.01 -7.91
N LEU A 108 -10.72 -6.93 -7.05
CA LEU A 108 -10.65 -6.18 -5.79
C LEU A 108 -9.78 -6.91 -4.75
N MET A 109 -9.85 -8.25 -4.70
CA MET A 109 -8.93 -9.06 -3.88
C MET A 109 -7.48 -8.83 -4.31
N MET A 110 -7.22 -8.82 -5.63
CA MET A 110 -5.89 -8.53 -6.18
C MET A 110 -5.43 -7.11 -5.87
N LEU A 111 -6.35 -6.14 -5.90
CA LEU A 111 -6.07 -4.75 -5.54
C LEU A 111 -5.62 -4.63 -4.07
N TRP A 112 -6.24 -5.37 -3.15
CA TRP A 112 -5.82 -5.43 -1.76
C TRP A 112 -4.38 -5.95 -1.60
N ALA A 113 -4.00 -6.98 -2.36
CA ALA A 113 -2.63 -7.48 -2.35
C ALA A 113 -1.63 -6.43 -2.87
N CYS A 114 -1.97 -5.73 -3.95
CA CYS A 114 -1.15 -4.62 -4.46
C CYS A 114 -1.07 -3.46 -3.47
N PHE A 115 -2.18 -3.08 -2.82
CA PHE A 115 -2.20 -2.04 -1.80
C PHE A 115 -1.31 -2.39 -0.61
N ALA A 116 -1.36 -3.63 -0.13
CA ALA A 116 -0.59 -4.08 1.02
C ALA A 116 0.93 -3.86 0.83
N THR A 117 1.43 -3.96 -0.41
CA THR A 117 2.85 -3.68 -0.72
C THR A 117 3.26 -2.23 -0.47
N THR A 118 2.31 -1.29 -0.43
CA THR A 118 2.60 0.14 -0.26
C THR A 118 2.97 0.51 1.18
N ILE A 119 2.51 -0.27 2.17
CA ILE A 119 2.64 0.04 3.60
C ILE A 119 4.11 0.13 4.05
N CYS A 120 4.97 -0.76 3.54
CA CYS A 120 6.40 -0.77 3.84
C CYS A 120 7.22 0.15 2.94
N HIS A 121 6.67 0.63 1.83
CA HIS A 121 7.40 1.36 0.78
C HIS A 121 6.85 2.77 0.54
N SER A 122 5.94 2.95 -0.41
CA SER A 122 5.46 4.29 -0.79
C SER A 122 4.69 5.01 0.32
N LEU A 123 4.02 4.28 1.23
CA LEU A 123 3.32 4.84 2.39
C LEU A 123 4.17 4.87 3.68
N ARG A 124 5.44 4.43 3.63
CA ARG A 124 6.30 4.37 4.81
C ARG A 124 6.45 5.72 5.54
N PHE A 125 6.30 6.83 4.85
CA PHE A 125 6.36 8.17 5.47
C PHE A 125 5.28 8.42 6.54
N LEU A 126 4.24 7.56 6.59
CA LEU A 126 3.18 7.59 7.61
C LEU A 126 3.58 6.86 8.90
N SER A 127 4.68 6.07 8.91
CA SER A 127 5.12 5.31 10.10
C SER A 127 5.36 6.25 11.28
N GLY A 128 4.88 5.84 12.47
CA GLY A 128 5.00 6.62 13.70
C GLY A 128 4.10 7.88 13.79
N ARG A 129 3.34 8.20 12.74
CA ARG A 129 2.54 9.44 12.65
C ARG A 129 1.03 9.15 12.68
N LYS A 130 0.50 8.69 13.83
CA LYS A 130 -0.90 8.24 13.97
C LYS A 130 -1.93 9.25 13.44
N ALA A 131 -1.77 10.54 13.75
CA ALA A 131 -2.69 11.57 13.26
C ALA A 131 -2.71 11.65 11.72
N LEU A 132 -1.55 11.50 11.07
CA LEU A 132 -1.45 11.50 9.61
C LEU A 132 -2.02 10.20 9.00
N GLN A 133 -1.86 9.04 9.68
CA GLN A 133 -2.50 7.77 9.28
C GLN A 133 -4.02 7.91 9.28
N LEU A 134 -4.60 8.43 10.38
CA LEU A 134 -6.04 8.69 10.47
C LEU A 134 -6.52 9.61 9.35
N PHE A 135 -5.82 10.73 9.13
CA PHE A 135 -6.19 11.73 8.13
C PHE A 135 -6.13 11.16 6.70
N VAL A 136 -5.01 10.51 6.35
CA VAL A 136 -4.82 9.92 5.02
C VAL A 136 -5.82 8.80 4.77
N GLY A 137 -6.04 7.91 5.74
CA GLY A 137 -7.03 6.84 5.65
C GLY A 137 -8.44 7.39 5.49
N ALA A 138 -8.85 8.37 6.32
CA ALA A 138 -10.19 8.93 6.28
C ALA A 138 -10.54 9.69 4.99
N ILE A 139 -9.55 10.21 4.28
CA ILE A 139 -9.81 11.07 3.11
C ILE A 139 -9.51 10.33 1.81
N PHE A 140 -8.28 9.84 1.63
CA PHE A 140 -7.84 9.37 0.32
C PHE A 140 -8.38 7.97 -0.04
N ALA A 141 -8.52 7.08 0.92
CA ALA A 141 -9.06 5.77 0.65
C ALA A 141 -10.56 5.82 0.24
N PRO A 142 -11.46 6.51 0.97
CA PRO A 142 -12.84 6.68 0.51
C PRO A 142 -12.96 7.36 -0.86
N LEU A 143 -12.10 8.34 -1.16
CA LEU A 143 -12.07 8.96 -2.49
C LEU A 143 -11.76 7.95 -3.60
N SER A 144 -10.92 6.93 -3.33
CA SER A 144 -10.63 5.88 -4.31
C SER A 144 -11.88 5.03 -4.62
N TYR A 145 -12.73 4.75 -3.63
CA TYR A 145 -14.02 4.05 -3.87
C TYR A 145 -15.03 4.92 -4.62
N ILE A 146 -15.08 6.24 -4.35
CA ILE A 146 -15.88 7.16 -5.15
C ILE A 146 -15.40 7.20 -6.60
N ALA A 147 -14.09 7.17 -6.83
CA ALA A 147 -13.56 7.06 -8.19
C ALA A 147 -13.96 5.72 -8.82
N GLY A 148 -13.89 4.60 -8.10
CA GLY A 148 -14.40 3.29 -8.54
C GLY A 148 -15.89 3.32 -8.92
N TYR A 149 -16.71 4.00 -8.12
CA TYR A 149 -18.12 4.24 -8.44
C TYR A 149 -18.29 5.04 -9.74
N LYS A 150 -17.50 6.10 -9.94
CA LYS A 150 -17.53 6.91 -11.17
C LYS A 150 -17.08 6.12 -12.41
N PHE A 151 -16.17 5.16 -12.25
CA PHE A 151 -15.76 4.22 -13.29
C PHE A 151 -16.71 3.02 -13.45
N GLN A 152 -17.83 2.98 -12.71
CA GLN A 152 -18.81 1.88 -12.75
C GLN A 152 -18.23 0.51 -12.34
N ALA A 153 -17.15 0.52 -11.56
CA ALA A 153 -16.55 -0.70 -11.02
C ALA A 153 -17.29 -1.24 -9.79
N VAL A 154 -18.00 -0.38 -9.09
CA VAL A 154 -18.81 -0.66 -7.90
C VAL A 154 -19.99 0.31 -7.84
N ASP A 155 -21.17 -0.17 -7.46
CA ASP A 155 -22.32 0.66 -7.09
C ASP A 155 -22.46 0.74 -5.56
N PHE A 156 -23.16 1.78 -5.09
CA PHE A 156 -23.43 2.00 -3.68
C PHE A 156 -24.91 1.76 -3.36
N GLY A 157 -25.17 0.92 -2.36
CA GLY A 157 -26.53 0.69 -1.86
C GLY A 157 -27.08 1.83 -1.00
N GLN A 158 -26.26 2.84 -0.68
CA GLN A 158 -26.58 4.03 0.09
C GLN A 158 -26.20 5.29 -0.70
N SER A 159 -26.57 6.48 -0.15
CA SER A 159 -26.14 7.73 -0.76
C SER A 159 -24.59 7.83 -0.79
N MET A 160 -24.05 8.49 -1.80
CA MET A 160 -22.59 8.70 -1.92
C MET A 160 -21.98 9.32 -0.66
N ILE A 161 -22.68 10.29 -0.04
CA ILE A 161 -22.20 10.97 1.17
C ILE A 161 -22.17 10.00 2.35
N SER A 162 -23.23 9.21 2.54
CA SER A 162 -23.30 8.22 3.62
C SER A 162 -22.21 7.16 3.47
N THR A 163 -22.00 6.64 2.26
CA THR A 163 -20.94 5.68 1.95
C THR A 163 -19.56 6.30 2.20
N TYR A 164 -19.31 7.54 1.75
CA TYR A 164 -18.05 8.24 2.01
C TYR A 164 -17.77 8.35 3.50
N LEU A 165 -18.72 8.81 4.30
CA LEU A 165 -18.53 8.97 5.75
C LEU A 165 -18.27 7.65 6.45
N LEU A 166 -19.01 6.60 6.10
CA LEU A 166 -18.80 5.25 6.62
C LEU A 166 -17.38 4.76 6.30
N LEU A 167 -16.97 4.85 5.03
CA LEU A 167 -15.63 4.45 4.59
C LEU A 167 -14.54 5.29 5.26
N SER A 168 -14.79 6.58 5.51
CA SER A 168 -13.82 7.44 6.20
C SER A 168 -13.48 6.92 7.59
N VAL A 169 -14.49 6.50 8.35
CA VAL A 169 -14.29 5.91 9.69
C VAL A 169 -13.55 4.57 9.59
N ILE A 170 -14.01 3.69 8.70
CA ILE A 170 -13.40 2.36 8.52
C ILE A 170 -11.93 2.50 8.14
N TRP A 171 -11.61 3.31 7.14
CA TRP A 171 -10.25 3.46 6.64
C TRP A 171 -9.32 4.22 7.58
N ALA A 172 -9.85 5.16 8.38
CA ALA A 172 -9.08 5.77 9.46
C ALA A 172 -8.57 4.70 10.45
N VAL A 173 -9.46 3.79 10.86
CA VAL A 173 -9.10 2.68 11.76
C VAL A 173 -8.15 1.69 11.08
N LEU A 174 -8.44 1.30 9.84
CA LEU A 174 -7.60 0.37 9.07
C LEU A 174 -6.18 0.87 8.88
N PHE A 175 -5.99 2.15 8.57
CA PHE A 175 -4.63 2.71 8.43
C PHE A 175 -3.84 2.60 9.72
N VAL A 176 -4.42 2.98 10.85
CA VAL A 176 -3.75 2.83 12.16
C VAL A 176 -3.43 1.36 12.45
N LEU A 177 -4.37 0.46 12.16
CA LEU A 177 -4.17 -0.99 12.34
C LEU A 177 -3.04 -1.51 11.46
N PHE A 178 -2.99 -1.14 10.17
CA PHE A 178 -1.98 -1.63 9.24
C PHE A 178 -0.57 -1.16 9.61
N PHE A 179 -0.42 0.08 10.05
CA PHE A 179 0.86 0.57 10.56
C PHE A 179 1.25 -0.06 11.91
N TYR A 180 0.28 -0.31 12.79
CA TYR A 180 0.54 -1.09 14.01
C TYR A 180 1.03 -2.51 13.70
N LEU A 181 0.39 -3.20 12.75
CA LEU A 181 0.81 -4.53 12.31
C LEU A 181 2.20 -4.50 11.66
N LYS A 182 2.49 -3.48 10.85
CA LYS A 182 3.82 -3.26 10.27
C LYS A 182 4.88 -3.13 11.36
N ASP A 183 4.66 -2.28 12.36
CA ASP A 183 5.61 -2.06 13.44
C ASP A 183 5.83 -3.36 14.24
N LYS A 184 4.77 -4.16 14.46
CA LYS A 184 4.84 -5.43 15.19
C LYS A 184 5.51 -6.56 14.40
N LEU A 185 5.22 -6.68 13.11
CA LEU A 185 5.69 -7.82 12.31
C LEU A 185 7.05 -7.56 11.67
N VAL A 186 7.27 -6.34 11.16
CA VAL A 186 8.44 -6.03 10.33
C VAL A 186 9.55 -5.35 11.13
N GLU A 187 9.24 -4.38 11.99
CA GLU A 187 10.26 -3.64 12.74
C GLU A 187 10.78 -4.41 13.96
N ALA A 188 9.98 -5.31 14.55
CA ALA A 188 10.44 -6.16 15.63
C ALA A 188 11.60 -7.09 15.22
N GLU A 189 11.68 -7.50 13.95
CA GLU A 189 12.76 -8.36 13.44
C GLU A 189 14.12 -7.64 13.45
N VAL A 190 14.13 -6.32 13.18
CA VAL A 190 15.36 -5.51 13.13
C VAL A 190 15.98 -5.30 14.52
N SER A 191 15.21 -5.44 15.58
CA SER A 191 15.70 -5.26 16.97
C SER A 191 16.38 -6.50 17.54
N TYR A 192 16.34 -7.66 16.88
CA TYR A 192 16.94 -8.92 17.33
C TYR A 192 18.18 -9.35 16.52
N VAL A 193 18.64 -8.52 15.57
CA VAL A 193 19.86 -8.71 14.77
C VAL A 193 20.87 -7.63 15.11
#